data_5f982bbc53213a946a524ea98ac3f272
#
_entry.id   5f982bbc53213a946a524ea98ac3f272
#
_cell.length_a   1.000
_cell.length_b   1.000
_cell.length_c   1.000
_cell.angle_alpha   90.00
_cell.angle_beta   90.00
_cell.angle_gamma   90.00
#
_symmetry.space_group_name_H-M   'P 1'
#
loop_
_entity.id
_entity.type
_entity.pdbx_description
1 polymer ?
#
loop_
_entity_poly.entity_id
_entity_poly.type
_entity_poly.pdbx_seq_one_letter_code
_entity_poly.pdbx_strand_id
1 'polypeptide(L)'
;MIQNNWQELIKPSKLEIEPGGDATRTATIVAEPLERGFGLTLGNALRRGLLSSLQGAAVTAVQIDGVLHEFSSIPGIREDVTDIVLNIKSIGLRMHAEGPKRMSIQKEGPADVKAGDIASGPDIEIMNPDLVICHLDKGAKLNMELIVETGKGYVAATQNRSEDSPIGLIPIDAVFSPVRKVSYKVDNTRVGQVTDHDKLSIEVTTNGALTPDDAIALSARILQDQLQLFVNFEEPEDHKEEDAHEDLPFNRHLLRKVDELELSVRSANCLKNDNIIYIGDLVQKSEADMLRTPNFGRKSLNEIKEVLSHMGLHLGMDIPAWPPENIEEMLKRIEEPF
;
A
#
# COMPACT_ATOMS: atom_id res chain seq x y z
N MET A 1 29.49 -18.29 -7.72
CA MET A 1 28.93 -18.11 -9.08
C MET A 1 27.50 -18.60 -9.21
N ILE A 2 27.14 -19.86 -8.89
CA ILE A 2 25.73 -20.34 -9.03
C ILE A 2 24.81 -19.67 -8.01
N GLN A 3 25.30 -19.36 -6.81
CA GLN A 3 24.50 -18.79 -5.71
C GLN A 3 24.01 -17.36 -5.95
N ASN A 4 24.62 -16.60 -6.86
CA ASN A 4 24.28 -15.19 -7.12
C ASN A 4 23.61 -15.00 -8.50
N ASN A 5 23.15 -16.09 -9.12
CA ASN A 5 22.61 -16.05 -10.49
C ASN A 5 21.42 -15.08 -10.66
N TRP A 6 20.59 -14.90 -9.61
CA TRP A 6 19.43 -13.99 -9.65
C TRP A 6 19.80 -12.51 -9.58
N GLN A 7 21.02 -12.16 -9.11
CA GLN A 7 21.48 -10.76 -9.00
C GLN A 7 21.81 -10.17 -10.37
N GLU A 8 22.27 -11.00 -11.31
CA GLU A 8 22.63 -10.59 -12.66
C GLU A 8 21.40 -10.41 -13.59
N LEU A 9 20.21 -10.90 -13.18
CA LEU A 9 19.00 -10.78 -13.96
C LEU A 9 18.51 -9.34 -14.03
N ILE A 10 18.12 -8.91 -15.22
CA ILE A 10 17.56 -7.59 -15.45
C ILE A 10 16.21 -7.50 -14.73
N LYS A 11 16.07 -6.47 -13.91
CA LYS A 11 14.84 -6.17 -13.14
C LYS A 11 14.30 -4.82 -13.59
N PRO A 12 12.96 -4.66 -13.67
CA PRO A 12 12.37 -3.35 -13.93
C PRO A 12 12.67 -2.40 -12.77
N SER A 13 13.15 -1.21 -13.07
CA SER A 13 13.45 -0.19 -12.06
C SER A 13 12.20 0.53 -11.57
N LYS A 14 11.15 0.58 -12.39
CA LYS A 14 9.89 1.29 -12.11
C LYS A 14 8.72 0.59 -12.82
N LEU A 15 7.57 0.56 -12.16
CA LEU A 15 6.30 0.23 -12.79
C LEU A 15 5.66 1.51 -13.31
N GLU A 16 5.23 1.52 -14.57
CA GLU A 16 4.44 2.59 -15.14
C GLU A 16 2.97 2.23 -15.05
N ILE A 17 2.15 3.14 -14.50
CA ILE A 17 0.71 2.96 -14.34
C ILE A 17 0.02 3.95 -15.26
N GLU A 18 -0.62 3.43 -16.30
CA GLU A 18 -1.42 4.19 -17.24
C GLU A 18 -2.91 4.08 -16.84
N PRO A 19 -3.53 5.15 -16.36
CA PRO A 19 -4.94 5.11 -15.99
C PRO A 19 -5.81 4.92 -17.24
N GLY A 20 -6.84 4.08 -17.12
CA GLY A 20 -7.85 3.91 -18.14
C GLY A 20 -8.92 5.02 -18.14
N GLY A 21 -10.05 4.77 -18.75
CA GLY A 21 -11.17 5.73 -18.80
C GLY A 21 -11.75 6.09 -17.43
N ASP A 22 -11.71 5.17 -16.47
CA ASP A 22 -12.00 5.39 -15.05
C ASP A 22 -10.78 4.94 -14.26
N ALA A 23 -9.98 5.89 -13.82
CA ALA A 23 -8.71 5.65 -13.12
C ALA A 23 -8.87 4.86 -11.80
N THR A 24 -10.05 4.89 -11.19
CA THR A 24 -10.34 4.16 -9.95
C THR A 24 -10.64 2.69 -10.19
N ARG A 25 -11.04 2.32 -11.41
CA ARG A 25 -11.49 0.98 -11.76
C ARG A 25 -10.67 0.28 -12.83
N THR A 26 -10.02 1.03 -13.71
CA THR A 26 -9.27 0.45 -14.82
C THR A 26 -7.92 1.12 -14.95
N ALA A 27 -6.87 0.31 -15.00
CA ALA A 27 -5.53 0.78 -15.30
C ALA A 27 -4.75 -0.30 -16.08
N THR A 28 -3.78 0.18 -16.87
CA THR A 28 -2.77 -0.66 -17.49
C THR A 28 -1.45 -0.46 -16.77
N ILE A 29 -0.90 -1.54 -16.25
CA ILE A 29 0.39 -1.53 -15.55
C ILE A 29 1.44 -2.12 -16.47
N VAL A 30 2.51 -1.36 -16.71
CA VAL A 30 3.61 -1.72 -17.59
C VAL A 30 4.86 -1.98 -16.76
N ALA A 31 5.45 -3.15 -16.97
CA ALA A 31 6.72 -3.55 -16.38
C ALA A 31 7.74 -3.81 -17.50
N GLU A 32 8.77 -2.98 -17.57
CA GLU A 32 9.88 -3.11 -18.51
C GLU A 32 11.19 -2.51 -17.95
N PRO A 33 12.37 -3.03 -18.31
CA PRO A 33 12.57 -4.28 -19.02
C PRO A 33 12.50 -5.50 -18.11
N LEU A 34 12.09 -6.64 -18.65
CA LEU A 34 12.12 -7.94 -17.99
C LEU A 34 13.05 -8.87 -18.78
N GLU A 35 13.65 -9.83 -18.09
CA GLU A 35 14.40 -10.90 -18.74
C GLU A 35 13.48 -11.73 -19.65
N ARG A 36 14.03 -12.24 -20.76
CA ARG A 36 13.29 -13.00 -21.77
C ARG A 36 12.51 -14.17 -21.16
N GLY A 37 11.20 -14.23 -21.42
CA GLY A 37 10.27 -15.26 -20.92
C GLY A 37 9.62 -14.92 -19.58
N PHE A 38 10.17 -13.97 -18.79
CA PHE A 38 9.57 -13.58 -17.53
C PHE A 38 8.25 -12.79 -17.69
N GLY A 39 8.09 -12.08 -18.81
CA GLY A 39 6.83 -11.41 -19.13
C GLY A 39 5.65 -12.39 -19.14
N LEU A 40 5.78 -13.53 -19.79
CA LEU A 40 4.75 -14.56 -19.84
C LEU A 40 4.53 -15.22 -18.46
N THR A 41 5.62 -15.56 -17.78
CA THR A 41 5.56 -16.21 -16.45
C THR A 41 4.86 -15.33 -15.42
N LEU A 42 5.29 -14.07 -15.29
CA LEU A 42 4.72 -13.13 -14.35
C LEU A 42 3.29 -12.72 -14.73
N GLY A 43 3.06 -12.47 -16.03
CA GLY A 43 1.73 -12.09 -16.52
C GLY A 43 0.68 -13.15 -16.23
N ASN A 44 0.99 -14.43 -16.47
CA ASN A 44 0.08 -15.53 -16.17
C ASN A 44 -0.10 -15.74 -14.65
N ALA A 45 0.98 -15.70 -13.88
CA ALA A 45 0.92 -15.87 -12.42
C ALA A 45 0.09 -14.76 -11.76
N LEU A 46 0.36 -13.49 -12.10
CA LEU A 46 -0.38 -12.34 -11.60
C LEU A 46 -1.86 -12.36 -12.01
N ARG A 47 -2.14 -12.68 -13.28
CA ARG A 47 -3.53 -12.82 -13.75
C ARG A 47 -4.31 -13.84 -12.93
N ARG A 48 -3.73 -15.00 -12.65
CA ARG A 48 -4.37 -16.04 -11.85
C ARG A 48 -4.56 -15.58 -10.40
N GLY A 49 -3.54 -14.97 -9.79
CA GLY A 49 -3.61 -14.41 -8.42
C GLY A 49 -4.69 -13.35 -8.29
N LEU A 50 -4.75 -12.40 -9.26
CA LEU A 50 -5.75 -11.34 -9.29
C LEU A 50 -7.19 -11.85 -9.34
N LEU A 51 -7.46 -12.89 -10.15
CA LEU A 51 -8.82 -13.40 -10.34
C LEU A 51 -9.30 -14.34 -9.21
N SER A 52 -8.39 -15.01 -8.51
CA SER A 52 -8.77 -16.09 -7.57
C SER A 52 -8.39 -15.86 -6.11
N SER A 53 -7.35 -15.05 -5.84
CA SER A 53 -6.75 -15.02 -4.50
C SER A 53 -7.12 -13.78 -3.69
N LEU A 54 -7.61 -12.73 -4.33
CA LEU A 54 -7.98 -11.49 -3.65
C LEU A 54 -9.31 -11.66 -2.90
N GLN A 55 -9.34 -11.09 -1.70
CA GLN A 55 -10.52 -11.06 -0.85
C GLN A 55 -11.41 -9.87 -1.24
N GLY A 56 -12.72 -10.07 -1.21
CA GLY A 56 -13.72 -9.03 -1.41
C GLY A 56 -15.00 -9.33 -0.65
N ALA A 57 -16.02 -8.50 -0.87
CA ALA A 57 -17.35 -8.66 -0.29
C ALA A 57 -18.39 -8.89 -1.38
N ALA A 58 -19.36 -9.75 -1.08
CA ALA A 58 -20.49 -10.03 -1.98
C ALA A 58 -21.76 -10.35 -1.19
N VAL A 59 -22.91 -10.23 -1.86
CA VAL A 59 -24.19 -10.69 -1.32
C VAL A 59 -24.25 -12.22 -1.44
N THR A 60 -24.46 -12.92 -0.34
CA THR A 60 -24.56 -14.39 -0.28
C THR A 60 -25.98 -14.90 -0.23
N ALA A 61 -26.91 -14.09 0.28
CA ALA A 61 -28.33 -14.44 0.31
C ALA A 61 -29.21 -13.18 0.27
N VAL A 62 -30.43 -13.36 -0.21
CA VAL A 62 -31.48 -12.33 -0.22
C VAL A 62 -32.78 -12.91 0.34
N GLN A 63 -33.51 -12.10 1.08
CA GLN A 63 -34.86 -12.38 1.54
C GLN A 63 -35.76 -11.26 1.08
N ILE A 64 -36.86 -11.60 0.34
CA ILE A 64 -37.83 -10.66 -0.17
C ILE A 64 -39.20 -11.00 0.42
N ASP A 65 -39.92 -10.02 0.94
CA ASP A 65 -41.22 -10.23 1.50
C ASP A 65 -42.19 -10.76 0.46
N GLY A 66 -42.89 -11.85 0.79
CA GLY A 66 -43.85 -12.51 -0.09
C GLY A 66 -43.25 -13.43 -1.15
N VAL A 67 -41.92 -13.65 -1.15
CA VAL A 67 -41.21 -14.53 -2.09
C VAL A 67 -40.61 -15.70 -1.36
N LEU A 68 -40.80 -16.91 -1.88
CA LEU A 68 -40.30 -18.16 -1.28
C LEU A 68 -39.14 -18.77 -2.06
N HIS A 69 -39.01 -18.48 -3.35
CA HIS A 69 -37.95 -19.02 -4.22
C HIS A 69 -37.66 -18.07 -5.42
N GLU A 70 -36.52 -18.25 -6.04
CA GLU A 70 -36.01 -17.41 -7.11
C GLU A 70 -36.87 -17.38 -8.40
N PHE A 71 -37.67 -18.42 -8.63
CA PHE A 71 -38.53 -18.53 -9.83
C PHE A 71 -39.93 -17.93 -9.63
N SER A 72 -40.05 -16.92 -8.81
CA SER A 72 -41.32 -16.20 -8.58
C SER A 72 -41.31 -14.81 -9.22
N SER A 73 -42.51 -14.27 -9.41
CA SER A 73 -42.71 -12.87 -9.81
C SER A 73 -43.40 -12.11 -8.67
N ILE A 74 -43.09 -10.82 -8.56
CA ILE A 74 -43.65 -9.96 -7.52
C ILE A 74 -44.68 -9.02 -8.19
N PRO A 75 -45.92 -8.98 -7.72
CA PRO A 75 -46.95 -8.10 -8.32
C PRO A 75 -46.51 -6.62 -8.26
N GLY A 76 -46.55 -5.95 -9.43
CA GLY A 76 -46.21 -4.54 -9.56
C GLY A 76 -44.69 -4.26 -9.65
N ILE A 77 -43.88 -5.28 -9.82
CA ILE A 77 -42.44 -5.16 -10.18
C ILE A 77 -42.29 -5.72 -11.59
N ARG A 78 -41.50 -5.02 -12.41
CA ARG A 78 -41.35 -5.40 -13.84
C ARG A 78 -40.42 -6.60 -14.01
N GLU A 79 -39.39 -6.67 -13.21
CA GLU A 79 -38.37 -7.71 -13.22
C GLU A 79 -38.85 -8.92 -12.41
N ASP A 80 -38.52 -10.10 -12.87
CA ASP A 80 -38.64 -11.33 -12.09
C ASP A 80 -37.58 -11.39 -10.99
N VAL A 81 -37.82 -12.20 -9.95
CA VAL A 81 -36.88 -12.37 -8.84
C VAL A 81 -35.52 -12.82 -9.33
N THR A 82 -35.45 -13.64 -10.37
CA THR A 82 -34.19 -14.05 -11.00
C THR A 82 -33.39 -12.87 -11.54
N ASP A 83 -34.06 -11.92 -12.23
CA ASP A 83 -33.41 -10.71 -12.75
C ASP A 83 -32.96 -9.80 -11.62
N ILE A 84 -33.77 -9.66 -10.57
CA ILE A 84 -33.39 -8.92 -9.36
C ILE A 84 -32.14 -9.52 -8.74
N VAL A 85 -32.03 -10.85 -8.60
CA VAL A 85 -30.86 -11.55 -8.09
C VAL A 85 -29.63 -11.31 -8.97
N LEU A 86 -29.78 -11.35 -10.30
CA LEU A 86 -28.67 -11.06 -11.23
C LEU A 86 -28.17 -9.62 -11.10
N ASN A 87 -29.08 -8.66 -10.92
CA ASN A 87 -28.71 -7.26 -10.68
C ASN A 87 -28.00 -7.09 -9.32
N ILE A 88 -28.46 -7.76 -8.27
CA ILE A 88 -27.82 -7.77 -6.94
C ILE A 88 -26.38 -8.31 -7.02
N LYS A 89 -26.13 -9.38 -7.79
CA LYS A 89 -24.78 -9.93 -8.00
C LYS A 89 -23.82 -8.95 -8.65
N SER A 90 -24.34 -7.94 -9.34
CA SER A 90 -23.54 -6.90 -10.01
C SER A 90 -23.17 -5.73 -9.08
N ILE A 91 -23.70 -5.69 -7.86
CA ILE A 91 -23.37 -4.65 -6.87
C ILE A 91 -21.91 -4.80 -6.44
N GLY A 92 -21.14 -3.73 -6.55
CA GLY A 92 -19.79 -3.64 -6.02
C GLY A 92 -19.84 -3.23 -4.55
N LEU A 93 -19.31 -4.05 -3.67
CA LEU A 93 -19.33 -3.83 -2.23
C LEU A 93 -17.92 -3.78 -1.68
N ARG A 94 -17.67 -2.87 -0.72
CA ARG A 94 -16.51 -2.85 0.16
C ARG A 94 -17.00 -3.01 1.58
N MET A 95 -16.43 -3.94 2.32
CA MET A 95 -16.79 -4.22 3.70
C MET A 95 -15.57 -4.02 4.61
N HIS A 96 -15.76 -3.29 5.71
CA HIS A 96 -14.72 -2.95 6.69
C HIS A 96 -14.78 -3.79 7.97
N ALA A 97 -15.82 -4.61 8.12
CA ALA A 97 -16.03 -5.47 9.28
C ALA A 97 -15.97 -6.96 8.92
N GLU A 98 -15.64 -7.79 9.87
CA GLU A 98 -15.67 -9.25 9.74
C GLU A 98 -17.05 -9.83 10.03
N GLY A 99 -17.34 -10.98 9.41
CA GLY A 99 -18.57 -11.74 9.61
C GLY A 99 -19.74 -11.25 8.76
N PRO A 100 -20.88 -11.98 8.78
CA PRO A 100 -22.05 -11.65 8.00
C PRO A 100 -22.71 -10.36 8.48
N LYS A 101 -23.06 -9.49 7.54
CA LYS A 101 -23.77 -8.23 7.79
C LYS A 101 -25.07 -8.21 7.00
N ARG A 102 -26.06 -7.49 7.53
CA ARG A 102 -27.37 -7.32 6.87
C ARG A 102 -27.52 -5.91 6.36
N MET A 103 -28.07 -5.79 5.16
CA MET A 103 -28.51 -4.56 4.55
C MET A 103 -30.00 -4.69 4.24
N SER A 104 -30.73 -3.59 4.13
CA SER A 104 -32.15 -3.61 3.82
C SER A 104 -32.52 -2.55 2.79
N ILE A 105 -33.57 -2.84 2.02
CA ILE A 105 -34.21 -1.90 1.10
C ILE A 105 -35.69 -1.88 1.42
N GLN A 106 -36.25 -0.68 1.56
CA GLN A 106 -37.67 -0.46 1.68
C GLN A 106 -38.07 0.68 0.75
N LYS A 107 -38.86 0.39 -0.28
CA LYS A 107 -39.27 1.40 -1.25
C LYS A 107 -40.70 1.17 -1.74
N GLU A 108 -41.42 2.26 -1.97
CA GLU A 108 -42.78 2.24 -2.55
C GLU A 108 -42.77 2.89 -3.95
N GLY A 109 -43.50 2.29 -4.88
CA GLY A 109 -43.60 2.75 -6.26
C GLY A 109 -44.62 3.91 -6.46
N PRO A 110 -44.54 4.60 -7.60
CA PRO A 110 -43.69 4.29 -8.73
C PRO A 110 -42.26 4.82 -8.53
N ALA A 111 -41.24 3.96 -8.67
CA ALA A 111 -39.85 4.35 -8.52
C ALA A 111 -38.90 3.31 -9.11
N ASP A 112 -37.69 3.75 -9.49
CA ASP A 112 -36.57 2.89 -9.79
C ASP A 112 -35.81 2.60 -8.49
N VAL A 113 -35.59 1.33 -8.18
CA VAL A 113 -34.81 0.90 -7.02
C VAL A 113 -33.37 0.81 -7.46
N LYS A 114 -32.52 1.62 -6.86
CA LYS A 114 -31.08 1.66 -7.13
C LYS A 114 -30.28 1.05 -6.00
N ALA A 115 -29.05 0.62 -6.28
CA ALA A 115 -28.13 0.14 -5.26
C ALA A 115 -27.88 1.20 -4.16
N GLY A 116 -27.87 2.49 -4.48
CA GLY A 116 -27.76 3.58 -3.53
C GLY A 116 -28.93 3.74 -2.56
N ASP A 117 -30.07 3.11 -2.82
CA ASP A 117 -31.24 3.11 -1.92
C ASP A 117 -31.11 2.06 -0.79
N ILE A 118 -30.09 1.22 -0.84
CA ILE A 118 -29.82 0.21 0.17
C ILE A 118 -29.38 0.90 1.46
N ALA A 119 -30.06 0.65 2.54
CA ALA A 119 -29.61 1.03 3.88
C ALA A 119 -28.45 0.12 4.30
N SER A 120 -27.24 0.50 3.89
CA SER A 120 -25.99 -0.11 4.32
C SER A 120 -25.56 0.54 5.64
N GLY A 121 -25.16 -0.26 6.64
CA GLY A 121 -24.58 0.29 7.86
C GLY A 121 -23.23 0.99 7.57
N PRO A 122 -22.58 1.58 8.59
CA PRO A 122 -21.29 2.26 8.43
C PRO A 122 -20.16 1.33 7.97
N ASP A 123 -20.36 0.02 8.10
CA ASP A 123 -19.36 -1.00 7.80
C ASP A 123 -19.31 -1.41 6.30
N ILE A 124 -20.29 -0.97 5.49
CA ILE A 124 -20.43 -1.38 4.09
C ILE A 124 -20.56 -0.16 3.18
N GLU A 125 -19.69 -0.08 2.18
CA GLU A 125 -19.76 0.90 1.10
C GLU A 125 -20.23 0.27 -0.20
N ILE A 126 -21.12 0.96 -0.91
CA ILE A 126 -21.60 0.56 -2.23
C ILE A 126 -20.86 1.37 -3.29
N MET A 127 -20.10 0.68 -4.14
CA MET A 127 -19.23 1.31 -5.12
C MET A 127 -19.93 1.75 -6.40
N ASN A 128 -21.12 1.23 -6.68
CA ASN A 128 -21.94 1.55 -7.87
C ASN A 128 -23.38 1.91 -7.50
N PRO A 129 -23.61 3.05 -6.83
CA PRO A 129 -24.93 3.42 -6.29
C PRO A 129 -25.98 3.65 -7.38
N ASP A 130 -25.58 3.96 -8.61
CA ASP A 130 -26.50 4.20 -9.74
C ASP A 130 -27.02 2.93 -10.41
N LEU A 131 -26.55 1.75 -10.02
CA LEU A 131 -27.01 0.47 -10.55
C LEU A 131 -28.49 0.28 -10.22
N VAL A 132 -29.33 0.12 -11.26
CA VAL A 132 -30.75 -0.17 -11.08
C VAL A 132 -30.94 -1.65 -10.77
N ILE A 133 -31.64 -1.95 -9.68
CA ILE A 133 -31.94 -3.32 -9.23
C ILE A 133 -33.28 -3.77 -9.83
N CYS A 134 -34.34 -2.95 -9.73
CA CYS A 134 -35.66 -3.21 -10.31
C CYS A 134 -36.47 -1.93 -10.42
N HIS A 135 -37.61 -2.02 -11.15
CA HIS A 135 -38.58 -0.94 -11.37
C HIS A 135 -39.90 -1.28 -10.70
N LEU A 136 -40.39 -0.37 -9.85
CA LEU A 136 -41.64 -0.51 -9.14
C LEU A 136 -42.75 0.25 -9.89
N ASP A 137 -43.87 -0.39 -10.14
CA ASP A 137 -45.09 0.23 -10.66
C ASP A 137 -45.85 0.96 -9.53
N LYS A 138 -46.86 1.71 -9.89
CA LYS A 138 -47.67 2.50 -8.97
C LYS A 138 -48.37 1.60 -7.93
N GLY A 139 -48.07 1.84 -6.65
CA GLY A 139 -48.66 1.09 -5.54
C GLY A 139 -47.91 -0.21 -5.16
N ALA A 140 -46.88 -0.57 -5.88
CA ALA A 140 -46.01 -1.67 -5.49
C ALA A 140 -45.14 -1.30 -4.28
N LYS A 141 -44.87 -2.28 -3.42
CA LYS A 141 -43.97 -2.14 -2.28
C LYS A 141 -42.93 -3.23 -2.36
N LEU A 142 -41.66 -2.83 -2.17
CA LEU A 142 -40.53 -3.76 -2.05
C LEU A 142 -39.93 -3.64 -0.66
N ASN A 143 -39.87 -4.76 0.04
CA ASN A 143 -39.09 -4.90 1.27
C ASN A 143 -38.16 -6.09 1.08
N MET A 144 -36.83 -5.84 1.16
CA MET A 144 -35.83 -6.84 0.88
C MET A 144 -34.67 -6.70 1.86
N GLU A 145 -34.21 -7.83 2.40
CA GLU A 145 -33.00 -7.94 3.20
C GLU A 145 -31.91 -8.67 2.41
N LEU A 146 -30.69 -8.17 2.51
CA LEU A 146 -29.49 -8.72 1.85
C LEU A 146 -28.49 -9.12 2.90
N ILE A 147 -27.93 -10.32 2.79
CA ILE A 147 -26.83 -10.78 3.63
C ILE A 147 -25.55 -10.65 2.84
N VAL A 148 -24.57 -9.94 3.41
CA VAL A 148 -23.26 -9.68 2.81
C VAL A 148 -22.19 -10.36 3.65
N GLU A 149 -21.24 -11.00 2.97
CA GLU A 149 -20.09 -11.65 3.60
C GLU A 149 -18.81 -11.32 2.86
N THR A 150 -17.69 -11.59 3.51
CA THR A 150 -16.36 -11.51 2.89
C THR A 150 -15.86 -12.89 2.51
N GLY A 151 -15.20 -12.99 1.38
CA GLY A 151 -14.67 -14.26 0.89
C GLY A 151 -13.64 -14.07 -0.22
N LYS A 152 -13.29 -15.17 -0.87
CA LYS A 152 -12.35 -15.21 -2.01
C LYS A 152 -12.94 -15.96 -3.18
N GLY A 153 -12.65 -15.49 -4.39
CA GLY A 153 -13.05 -16.16 -5.62
C GLY A 153 -14.55 -16.25 -5.82
N TYR A 154 -15.05 -17.44 -6.19
CA TYR A 154 -16.45 -17.72 -6.45
C TYR A 154 -16.97 -18.83 -5.52
N VAL A 155 -18.10 -18.59 -4.91
CA VAL A 155 -18.80 -19.57 -4.06
C VAL A 155 -20.23 -19.76 -4.59
N ALA A 156 -20.59 -21.01 -4.89
CA ALA A 156 -21.92 -21.34 -5.41
C ALA A 156 -23.00 -21.20 -4.33
N ALA A 157 -24.23 -20.86 -4.74
CA ALA A 157 -25.39 -20.72 -3.86
C ALA A 157 -25.63 -21.95 -2.98
N THR A 158 -25.35 -23.15 -3.49
CA THR A 158 -25.48 -24.40 -2.73
C THR A 158 -24.58 -24.49 -1.52
N GLN A 159 -23.42 -23.83 -1.56
CA GLN A 159 -22.46 -23.76 -0.43
C GLN A 159 -22.83 -22.65 0.55
N ASN A 160 -23.52 -21.60 0.08
CA ASN A 160 -24.02 -20.50 0.91
C ASN A 160 -25.29 -20.89 1.68
N ARG A 161 -25.88 -22.04 1.38
CA ARG A 161 -27.09 -22.51 2.05
C ARG A 161 -26.74 -23.22 3.37
N SER A 162 -27.13 -22.62 4.49
CA SER A 162 -27.08 -23.28 5.79
C SER A 162 -28.29 -24.20 5.97
N GLU A 163 -28.13 -25.34 6.68
CA GLU A 163 -29.23 -26.25 7.02
C GLU A 163 -30.32 -25.56 7.87
N ASP A 164 -29.92 -24.56 8.67
CA ASP A 164 -30.81 -23.77 9.54
C ASP A 164 -31.35 -22.51 8.87
N SER A 165 -31.23 -22.36 7.54
CA SER A 165 -31.69 -21.16 6.84
C SER A 165 -33.20 -20.97 6.99
N PRO A 166 -33.68 -19.75 7.29
CA PRO A 166 -35.11 -19.46 7.41
C PRO A 166 -35.82 -19.67 6.06
N ILE A 167 -37.11 -20.03 6.14
CA ILE A 167 -37.97 -20.19 4.94
C ILE A 167 -38.06 -18.84 4.22
N GLY A 168 -37.84 -18.84 2.88
CA GLY A 168 -37.86 -17.63 2.07
C GLY A 168 -36.49 -16.93 1.93
N LEU A 169 -35.45 -17.43 2.58
CA LEU A 169 -34.09 -16.98 2.30
C LEU A 169 -33.58 -17.65 1.02
N ILE A 170 -33.29 -16.84 0.01
CA ILE A 170 -32.81 -17.27 -1.30
C ILE A 170 -31.29 -17.14 -1.30
N PRO A 171 -30.52 -18.25 -1.32
CA PRO A 171 -29.08 -18.20 -1.44
C PRO A 171 -28.67 -17.76 -2.84
N ILE A 172 -27.61 -16.95 -2.92
CA ILE A 172 -27.08 -16.38 -4.18
C ILE A 172 -25.64 -16.86 -4.36
N ASP A 173 -25.27 -17.12 -5.63
CA ASP A 173 -23.86 -17.31 -5.98
C ASP A 173 -23.07 -16.03 -5.69
N ALA A 174 -22.04 -16.14 -4.89
CA ALA A 174 -21.21 -15.00 -4.51
C ALA A 174 -19.91 -14.94 -5.33
N VAL A 175 -19.70 -13.82 -6.03
CA VAL A 175 -18.44 -13.48 -6.68
C VAL A 175 -17.71 -12.49 -5.80
N PHE A 176 -16.84 -12.98 -4.93
CA PHE A 176 -16.11 -12.17 -3.97
C PHE A 176 -14.96 -11.38 -4.59
N SER A 177 -14.40 -11.88 -5.72
CA SER A 177 -13.25 -11.22 -6.35
C SER A 177 -13.58 -9.76 -6.71
N PRO A 178 -12.79 -8.78 -6.19
CA PRO A 178 -12.96 -7.37 -6.58
C PRO A 178 -12.51 -7.12 -8.02
N VAL A 179 -11.73 -8.02 -8.62
CA VAL A 179 -11.24 -7.92 -9.98
C VAL A 179 -12.22 -8.58 -10.94
N ARG A 180 -12.68 -7.81 -11.92
CA ARG A 180 -13.66 -8.26 -12.95
C ARG A 180 -13.00 -8.80 -14.20
N LYS A 181 -11.93 -8.14 -14.65
CA LYS A 181 -11.23 -8.50 -15.89
C LYS A 181 -9.74 -8.29 -15.73
N VAL A 182 -8.95 -9.23 -16.22
CA VAL A 182 -7.49 -9.10 -16.37
C VAL A 182 -7.09 -9.59 -17.76
N SER A 183 -6.42 -8.73 -18.50
CA SER A 183 -5.73 -9.09 -19.74
C SER A 183 -4.26 -8.71 -19.65
N TYR A 184 -3.39 -9.48 -20.27
CA TYR A 184 -1.98 -9.12 -20.35
C TYR A 184 -1.45 -9.35 -21.74
N LYS A 185 -0.44 -8.55 -22.11
CA LYS A 185 0.29 -8.61 -23.37
C LYS A 185 1.77 -8.59 -23.07
N VAL A 186 2.53 -9.37 -23.84
CA VAL A 186 3.99 -9.38 -23.77
C VAL A 186 4.51 -8.94 -25.11
N ASP A 187 5.28 -7.87 -25.13
CA ASP A 187 5.95 -7.32 -26.30
C ASP A 187 7.47 -7.34 -26.06
N ASN A 188 8.26 -7.18 -27.11
CA ASN A 188 9.70 -7.07 -26.97
C ASN A 188 10.08 -5.61 -26.66
N THR A 189 11.10 -5.43 -25.80
CA THR A 189 11.71 -4.13 -25.51
C THR A 189 13.22 -4.18 -25.71
N ARG A 190 13.84 -3.00 -25.83
CA ARG A 190 15.27 -2.86 -26.09
C ARG A 190 16.01 -2.37 -24.86
N VAL A 191 17.09 -3.05 -24.51
CA VAL A 191 18.06 -2.59 -23.53
C VAL A 191 19.44 -2.48 -24.16
N GLY A 192 19.92 -1.27 -24.35
CA GLY A 192 21.19 -1.02 -25.06
C GLY A 192 21.16 -1.52 -26.50
N GLN A 193 21.96 -2.51 -26.83
CA GLN A 193 22.03 -3.15 -28.17
C GLN A 193 21.18 -4.43 -28.27
N VAL A 194 20.66 -4.94 -27.17
CA VAL A 194 19.86 -6.17 -27.11
C VAL A 194 18.38 -5.82 -27.20
N THR A 195 17.64 -6.50 -28.08
CA THR A 195 16.21 -6.25 -28.34
C THR A 195 15.30 -7.39 -27.87
N ASP A 196 15.85 -8.35 -27.14
CA ASP A 196 15.18 -9.61 -26.78
C ASP A 196 14.55 -9.59 -25.35
N HIS A 197 14.49 -8.43 -24.70
CA HIS A 197 13.87 -8.30 -23.38
C HIS A 197 12.36 -8.17 -23.49
N ASP A 198 11.65 -8.66 -22.46
CA ASP A 198 10.20 -8.60 -22.42
C ASP A 198 9.69 -7.27 -21.82
N LYS A 199 8.61 -6.77 -22.41
CA LYS A 199 7.75 -5.72 -21.88
C LYS A 199 6.40 -6.35 -21.54
N LEU A 200 6.03 -6.35 -20.27
CA LEU A 200 4.75 -6.86 -19.79
C LEU A 200 3.78 -5.71 -19.57
N SER A 201 2.65 -5.74 -20.25
CA SER A 201 1.53 -4.80 -20.02
C SER A 201 0.33 -5.59 -19.48
N ILE A 202 -0.17 -5.24 -18.29
CA ILE A 202 -1.32 -5.89 -17.65
C ILE A 202 -2.44 -4.86 -17.50
N GLU A 203 -3.55 -5.11 -18.16
CA GLU A 203 -4.79 -4.33 -17.99
C GLU A 203 -5.66 -4.99 -16.92
N VAL A 204 -6.03 -4.24 -15.90
CA VAL A 204 -6.88 -4.70 -14.79
C VAL A 204 -8.11 -3.83 -14.69
N THR A 205 -9.27 -4.48 -14.61
CA THR A 205 -10.56 -3.82 -14.33
C THR A 205 -11.12 -4.37 -13.03
N THR A 206 -11.42 -3.47 -12.09
CA THR A 206 -11.99 -3.79 -10.77
C THR A 206 -13.47 -3.37 -10.69
N ASN A 207 -14.13 -3.76 -9.61
CA ASN A 207 -15.48 -3.31 -9.28
C ASN A 207 -15.51 -1.95 -8.54
N GLY A 208 -14.34 -1.34 -8.26
CA GLY A 208 -14.18 -0.11 -7.51
C GLY A 208 -13.91 -0.32 -6.00
N ALA A 209 -14.11 -1.54 -5.48
CA ALA A 209 -13.80 -1.83 -4.08
C ALA A 209 -12.30 -1.79 -3.79
N LEU A 210 -11.48 -2.03 -4.81
CA LEU A 210 -10.03 -2.00 -4.75
C LEU A 210 -9.50 -1.30 -6.01
N THR A 211 -8.45 -0.49 -5.87
CA THR A 211 -7.80 0.14 -7.02
C THR A 211 -6.99 -0.89 -7.81
N PRO A 212 -6.79 -0.72 -9.13
CA PRO A 212 -6.03 -1.69 -9.93
C PRO A 212 -4.58 -1.88 -9.49
N ASP A 213 -3.92 -0.82 -9.06
CA ASP A 213 -2.55 -0.81 -8.53
C ASP A 213 -2.44 -1.57 -7.21
N ASP A 214 -3.34 -1.33 -6.24
CA ASP A 214 -3.41 -2.09 -5.00
C ASP A 214 -3.72 -3.57 -5.26
N ALA A 215 -4.60 -3.87 -6.23
CA ALA A 215 -4.91 -5.25 -6.60
C ALA A 215 -3.67 -6.01 -7.07
N ILE A 216 -2.85 -5.40 -7.94
CA ILE A 216 -1.59 -6.00 -8.40
C ILE A 216 -0.60 -6.14 -7.26
N ALA A 217 -0.43 -5.11 -6.42
CA ALA A 217 0.48 -5.15 -5.28
C ALA A 217 0.13 -6.30 -4.32
N LEU A 218 -1.15 -6.45 -3.96
CA LEU A 218 -1.63 -7.54 -3.11
C LEU A 218 -1.44 -8.91 -3.77
N SER A 219 -1.72 -9.04 -5.08
CA SER A 219 -1.51 -10.29 -5.81
C SER A 219 -0.04 -10.67 -5.88
N ALA A 220 0.84 -9.70 -6.12
CA ALA A 220 2.29 -9.90 -6.12
C ALA A 220 2.80 -10.33 -4.73
N ARG A 221 2.30 -9.70 -3.66
CA ARG A 221 2.63 -10.07 -2.28
C ARG A 221 2.22 -11.50 -1.95
N ILE A 222 1.00 -11.89 -2.34
CA ILE A 222 0.53 -13.28 -2.14
C ILE A 222 1.44 -14.27 -2.86
N LEU A 223 1.83 -13.97 -4.12
CA LEU A 223 2.75 -14.83 -4.87
C LEU A 223 4.13 -14.90 -4.21
N GLN A 224 4.67 -13.79 -3.74
CA GLN A 224 5.93 -13.72 -3.02
C GLN A 224 5.91 -14.60 -1.76
N ASP A 225 4.87 -14.48 -0.94
CA ASP A 225 4.72 -15.25 0.29
C ASP A 225 4.59 -16.76 0.00
N GLN A 226 3.89 -17.14 -1.08
CA GLN A 226 3.79 -18.55 -1.49
C GLN A 226 5.11 -19.11 -2.04
N LEU A 227 5.91 -18.28 -2.73
CA LEU A 227 7.20 -18.69 -3.28
C LEU A 227 8.30 -18.74 -2.21
N GLN A 228 8.17 -18.00 -1.13
CA GLN A 228 9.17 -17.95 -0.06
C GLN A 228 9.46 -19.35 0.52
N LEU A 229 8.46 -20.24 0.60
CA LEU A 229 8.64 -21.60 1.06
C LEU A 229 9.62 -22.43 0.19
N PHE A 230 9.77 -22.06 -1.08
CA PHE A 230 10.68 -22.76 -2.03
C PHE A 230 12.12 -22.23 -1.97
N VAL A 231 12.34 -21.11 -1.30
CA VAL A 231 13.66 -20.56 -1.04
C VAL A 231 14.24 -21.26 0.18
N ASN A 232 15.15 -22.23 -0.03
CA ASN A 232 15.69 -23.12 1.00
C ASN A 232 17.19 -22.89 1.29
N PHE A 233 17.76 -21.85 0.74
CA PHE A 233 19.12 -21.41 1.04
C PHE A 233 19.07 -20.14 1.88
N GLU A 234 20.02 -20.05 2.80
CA GLU A 234 20.29 -18.79 3.49
C GLU A 234 20.68 -17.79 2.41
N GLU A 235 19.83 -16.80 2.15
CA GLU A 235 20.26 -15.63 1.41
C GLU A 235 21.49 -15.13 2.18
N PRO A 236 22.67 -14.99 1.51
CA PRO A 236 23.71 -14.19 2.14
C PRO A 236 22.96 -12.91 2.50
N GLU A 237 22.93 -12.59 3.79
CA GLU A 237 22.42 -11.30 4.20
C GLU A 237 23.09 -10.34 3.24
N ASP A 238 22.36 -9.94 2.16
CA ASP A 238 22.65 -8.68 1.57
C ASP A 238 22.60 -7.80 2.80
N HIS A 239 23.78 -7.47 3.32
CA HIS A 239 23.90 -6.19 3.94
C HIS A 239 23.33 -5.25 2.85
N LYS A 240 21.98 -5.14 2.76
CA LYS A 240 21.43 -3.83 2.58
C LYS A 240 22.35 -3.08 3.52
N GLU A 241 23.19 -2.28 2.96
CA GLU A 241 23.55 -1.04 3.59
C GLU A 241 22.17 -0.38 3.90
N GLU A 242 21.42 -1.01 4.83
CA GLU A 242 20.70 -0.26 5.83
C GLU A 242 21.78 0.68 6.20
N ASP A 243 21.68 1.93 5.66
CA ASP A 243 22.59 2.96 6.09
C ASP A 243 23.29 2.43 7.32
N ALA A 244 24.54 1.96 7.18
CA ALA A 244 25.29 1.51 8.30
C ALA A 244 25.46 2.78 9.13
N HIS A 245 24.36 3.13 9.72
CA HIS A 245 24.31 3.71 11.01
C HIS A 245 24.91 2.59 11.89
N GLU A 246 26.23 2.30 11.69
CA GLU A 246 27.02 1.96 12.83
C GLU A 246 26.48 2.93 13.87
N ASP A 247 25.79 2.40 14.87
CA ASP A 247 25.39 3.18 16.03
C ASP A 247 26.68 3.79 16.56
N LEU A 248 27.07 4.90 15.92
CA LEU A 248 28.11 5.74 16.47
C LEU A 248 27.54 6.12 17.84
N PRO A 249 28.19 5.80 18.94
CA PRO A 249 27.66 6.06 20.27
C PRO A 249 27.37 7.54 20.51
N PHE A 250 27.48 8.36 19.46
CA PHE A 250 27.32 9.80 19.49
C PHE A 250 26.79 10.34 18.14
N ASN A 251 26.17 11.53 18.14
CA ASN A 251 25.59 12.19 16.99
C ASN A 251 26.66 12.49 15.89
N ARG A 252 26.38 12.21 14.61
CA ARG A 252 27.25 12.49 13.45
C ARG A 252 27.72 13.95 13.39
N HIS A 253 26.92 14.88 13.86
CA HIS A 253 27.26 16.30 13.88
C HIS A 253 28.50 16.60 14.77
N LEU A 254 28.83 15.74 15.70
CA LEU A 254 29.99 15.90 16.60
C LEU A 254 31.33 15.75 15.88
N LEU A 255 31.38 14.98 14.78
CA LEU A 255 32.59 14.77 13.97
C LEU A 255 32.88 15.93 13.00
N ARG A 256 31.94 16.83 12.77
CA ARG A 256 32.15 17.99 11.89
C ARG A 256 33.10 18.99 12.49
N LYS A 257 33.85 19.69 11.63
CA LYS A 257 34.79 20.73 12.07
C LYS A 257 34.03 22.00 12.48
N VAL A 258 34.53 22.65 13.51
CA VAL A 258 33.97 23.92 14.01
C VAL A 258 34.01 25.03 12.95
N ASP A 259 34.92 24.96 11.97
CA ASP A 259 35.03 25.89 10.85
C ASP A 259 33.83 25.83 9.89
N GLU A 260 33.05 24.74 9.90
CA GLU A 260 31.86 24.56 9.09
C GLU A 260 30.62 25.21 9.72
N LEU A 261 30.73 25.61 10.98
CA LEU A 261 29.65 26.34 11.65
C LEU A 261 29.63 27.78 11.14
N GLU A 262 28.46 28.29 10.82
CA GLU A 262 28.26 29.70 10.42
C GLU A 262 28.46 30.65 11.63
N LEU A 263 29.67 30.68 12.17
CA LEU A 263 30.05 31.52 13.30
C LEU A 263 30.71 32.81 12.82
N SER A 264 30.60 33.87 13.61
CA SER A 264 31.36 35.10 13.34
C SER A 264 32.89 34.80 13.38
N VAL A 265 33.66 35.56 12.54
CA VAL A 265 35.11 35.43 12.43
C VAL A 265 35.78 35.51 13.81
N ARG A 266 35.23 36.29 14.71
CA ARG A 266 35.73 36.44 16.08
C ARG A 266 35.52 35.21 16.91
N SER A 267 34.33 34.60 16.84
CA SER A 267 34.00 33.37 17.57
C SER A 267 34.82 32.19 17.04
N ALA A 268 34.96 32.05 15.72
CA ALA A 268 35.79 31.01 15.10
C ALA A 268 37.28 31.11 15.49
N ASN A 269 37.86 32.32 15.50
CA ASN A 269 39.24 32.53 15.89
C ASN A 269 39.47 32.23 17.38
N CYS A 270 38.51 32.49 18.26
CA CYS A 270 38.64 32.16 19.67
C CYS A 270 38.66 30.64 19.89
N LEU A 271 37.83 29.89 19.17
CA LEU A 271 37.75 28.41 19.25
C LEU A 271 39.06 27.77 18.73
N LYS A 272 39.62 28.31 17.62
CA LYS A 272 40.93 27.85 17.09
C LYS A 272 42.08 28.08 18.07
N ASN A 273 42.09 29.22 18.77
CA ASN A 273 43.12 29.50 19.77
C ASN A 273 43.04 28.59 20.97
N ASP A 274 41.91 28.04 21.27
CA ASP A 274 41.70 27.07 22.39
C ASP A 274 41.82 25.61 21.92
N ASN A 275 42.33 25.38 20.70
CA ASN A 275 42.53 24.05 20.09
C ASN A 275 41.25 23.21 19.97
N ILE A 276 40.10 23.83 19.85
CA ILE A 276 38.81 23.18 19.62
C ILE A 276 38.62 23.01 18.11
N ILE A 277 38.77 21.80 17.59
CA ILE A 277 38.75 21.48 16.16
C ILE A 277 37.38 20.92 15.74
N TYR A 278 36.81 20.04 16.55
CA TYR A 278 35.56 19.35 16.25
C TYR A 278 34.42 19.86 17.12
N ILE A 279 33.19 19.72 16.64
CA ILE A 279 31.98 20.09 17.39
C ILE A 279 31.88 19.24 18.69
N GLY A 280 32.35 18.00 18.67
CA GLY A 280 32.41 17.15 19.87
C GLY A 280 33.32 17.70 20.98
N ASP A 281 34.44 18.35 20.64
CA ASP A 281 35.32 19.01 21.61
C ASP A 281 34.62 20.24 22.23
N LEU A 282 33.85 20.96 21.41
CA LEU A 282 33.13 22.16 21.82
C LEU A 282 31.98 21.82 22.79
N VAL A 283 31.24 20.75 22.51
CA VAL A 283 30.08 20.34 23.29
C VAL A 283 30.46 19.81 24.68
N GLN A 284 31.66 19.24 24.85
CA GLN A 284 32.16 18.81 26.15
C GLN A 284 32.59 19.98 27.07
N LYS A 285 32.85 21.16 26.49
CA LYS A 285 33.20 22.34 27.31
C LYS A 285 31.97 22.89 28.03
N SER A 286 32.15 23.25 29.28
CA SER A 286 31.12 23.96 30.03
C SER A 286 31.04 25.44 29.63
N GLU A 287 29.88 26.08 29.86
CA GLU A 287 29.74 27.53 29.65
C GLU A 287 30.77 28.35 30.45
N ALA A 288 31.12 27.87 31.65
CA ALA A 288 32.09 28.50 32.52
C ALA A 288 33.53 28.42 31.95
N ASP A 289 33.85 27.30 31.31
CA ASP A 289 35.17 27.11 30.66
C ASP A 289 35.28 27.98 29.41
N MET A 290 34.21 28.07 28.62
CA MET A 290 34.17 28.95 27.44
C MET A 290 34.32 30.43 27.79
N LEU A 291 33.79 30.89 28.92
CA LEU A 291 33.94 32.27 29.38
C LEU A 291 35.32 32.57 29.97
N ARG A 292 36.11 31.54 30.29
CA ARG A 292 37.53 31.70 30.74
C ARG A 292 38.49 31.90 29.58
N THR A 293 38.11 31.53 28.34
CA THR A 293 38.93 31.71 27.16
C THR A 293 39.16 33.19 26.87
N PRO A 294 40.39 33.63 26.66
CA PRO A 294 40.69 35.04 26.40
C PRO A 294 39.99 35.53 25.14
N ASN A 295 39.46 36.76 25.19
CA ASN A 295 38.70 37.39 24.12
C ASN A 295 37.34 36.78 23.75
N PHE A 296 36.84 35.82 24.54
CA PHE A 296 35.53 35.19 24.35
C PHE A 296 34.48 35.91 25.22
N GLY A 297 33.41 36.38 24.56
CA GLY A 297 32.37 37.19 25.23
C GLY A 297 30.99 36.50 25.25
N ARG A 298 30.09 37.02 26.09
CA ARG A 298 28.70 36.51 26.20
C ARG A 298 27.94 36.50 24.88
N LYS A 299 28.26 37.41 23.95
CA LYS A 299 27.64 37.43 22.62
C LYS A 299 28.04 36.21 21.80
N SER A 300 29.34 35.88 21.78
CA SER A 300 29.86 34.70 21.10
C SER A 300 29.33 33.38 21.72
N LEU A 301 29.15 33.36 23.06
CA LEU A 301 28.54 32.21 23.72
C LEU A 301 27.08 31.99 23.27
N ASN A 302 26.29 33.06 23.19
CA ASN A 302 24.90 32.94 22.73
C ASN A 302 24.80 32.51 21.26
N GLU A 303 25.66 33.03 20.40
CA GLU A 303 25.79 32.63 18.99
C GLU A 303 26.06 31.11 18.86
N ILE A 304 27.02 30.60 19.61
CA ILE A 304 27.36 29.16 19.64
C ILE A 304 26.20 28.34 20.17
N LYS A 305 25.54 28.76 21.24
CA LYS A 305 24.36 28.08 21.79
C LYS A 305 23.21 27.98 20.79
N GLU A 306 22.95 29.04 20.04
CA GLU A 306 21.91 29.07 19.01
C GLU A 306 22.23 28.08 17.91
N VAL A 307 23.46 28.08 17.39
CA VAL A 307 23.89 27.15 16.34
C VAL A 307 23.86 25.71 16.82
N LEU A 308 24.34 25.43 18.03
CA LEU A 308 24.29 24.07 18.62
C LEU A 308 22.84 23.60 18.85
N SER A 309 21.95 24.49 19.31
CA SER A 309 20.54 24.15 19.54
C SER A 309 19.80 23.75 18.26
N HIS A 310 20.13 24.37 17.11
CA HIS A 310 19.60 23.96 15.79
C HIS A 310 20.03 22.55 15.38
N MET A 311 21.14 22.06 15.91
CA MET A 311 21.64 20.70 15.68
C MET A 311 21.24 19.72 16.80
N GLY A 312 20.42 20.15 17.76
CA GLY A 312 20.00 19.33 18.90
C GLY A 312 21.11 19.09 19.93
N LEU A 313 22.15 19.95 19.95
CA LEU A 313 23.32 19.84 20.83
C LEU A 313 23.33 20.98 21.86
N HIS A 314 24.01 20.76 22.98
CA HIS A 314 24.22 21.80 24.00
C HIS A 314 25.58 21.67 24.65
N LEU A 315 26.11 22.75 25.23
CA LEU A 315 27.36 22.76 25.93
C LEU A 315 27.26 21.97 27.25
N GLY A 316 28.39 21.30 27.65
CA GLY A 316 28.44 20.51 28.86
C GLY A 316 27.84 19.11 28.72
N MET A 317 27.71 18.57 27.52
CA MET A 317 27.29 17.18 27.28
C MET A 317 28.47 16.24 27.59
N ASP A 318 28.17 15.15 28.31
CA ASP A 318 29.15 14.06 28.52
C ASP A 318 29.00 13.08 27.34
N ILE A 319 30.07 12.98 26.54
CA ILE A 319 30.09 12.09 25.37
C ILE A 319 31.00 10.92 25.71
N PRO A 320 30.45 9.71 25.95
CA PRO A 320 31.29 8.54 26.24
C PRO A 320 32.18 8.21 25.02
N ALA A 321 33.45 7.90 25.28
CA ALA A 321 34.43 7.54 24.27
C ALA A 321 34.84 8.65 23.25
N TRP A 322 34.76 9.92 23.63
CA TRP A 322 35.30 11.03 22.85
C TRP A 322 36.71 11.43 23.38
N PRO A 323 37.71 11.75 22.51
CA PRO A 323 37.71 11.61 21.03
C PRO A 323 37.93 10.15 20.59
N PRO A 324 37.29 9.69 19.50
CA PRO A 324 37.55 8.35 18.96
C PRO A 324 38.96 8.26 18.37
N GLU A 325 39.57 7.07 18.47
CA GLU A 325 40.99 6.85 18.03
C GLU A 325 41.19 7.07 16.51
N ASN A 326 40.10 7.04 15.68
CA ASN A 326 40.17 7.08 14.22
C ASN A 326 39.26 8.17 13.60
N ILE A 327 39.26 9.39 14.16
CA ILE A 327 38.40 10.51 13.65
C ILE A 327 38.59 10.77 12.15
N GLU A 328 39.85 10.75 11.66
CA GLU A 328 40.15 11.04 10.24
C GLU A 328 39.65 9.96 9.28
N GLU A 329 39.65 8.69 9.68
CA GLU A 329 39.07 7.59 8.87
C GLU A 329 37.55 7.65 8.86
N MET A 330 36.95 7.99 9.99
CA MET A 330 35.50 8.17 10.09
C MET A 330 34.98 9.34 9.22
N LEU A 331 35.74 10.46 9.19
CA LEU A 331 35.44 11.61 8.33
C LEU A 331 35.55 11.27 6.85
N LYS A 332 36.58 10.52 6.41
CA LYS A 332 36.72 10.09 5.01
C LYS A 332 35.57 9.21 4.57
N ARG A 333 35.07 8.32 5.43
CA ARG A 333 33.88 7.49 5.14
C ARG A 333 32.59 8.28 5.05
N ILE A 334 32.50 9.45 5.68
CA ILE A 334 31.32 10.35 5.63
C ILE A 334 31.40 11.30 4.42
N GLU A 335 32.60 11.67 3.96
CA GLU A 335 32.84 12.62 2.86
C GLU A 335 32.88 11.97 1.46
N GLU A 336 33.03 10.64 1.33
CA GLU A 336 32.90 9.96 0.04
C GLU A 336 31.41 9.70 -0.27
N PRO A 337 30.75 10.53 -1.11
CA PRO A 337 29.47 10.17 -1.67
C PRO A 337 29.70 9.15 -2.80
N PHE A 338 28.94 8.07 -2.79
CA PHE A 338 28.86 7.09 -3.87
C PHE A 338 28.51 7.72 -5.22
#